data_4f4a42afeefea5f935fac8f1601ed011
#
_entry.id   4f4a42afeefea5f935fac8f1601ed011
#
_cell.length_a   1.000
_cell.length_b   1.000
_cell.length_c   1.000
_cell.angle_alpha   90.00
_cell.angle_beta   90.00
_cell.angle_gamma   90.00
#
_symmetry.space_group_name_H-M   'P 1'
#
loop_
_entity.id
_entity.type
_entity.pdbx_description
1 polymer ?
#
loop_
_entity_poly.entity_id
_entity_poly.type
_entity_poly.pdbx_seq_one_letter_code
_entity_poly.pdbx_strand_id
1 'polypeptide(L)'
;LKVDVIVLDHITAAAAGLMGTSDKDIEGGGSERIIIDTLMKELRSLAVRTGVHVDIVSQLKKTDKAYEEGDRITLQDLRGSGALASVPNTVIALERDRQNQDQTLANTTIIRVLKNRLTGRAGIASALFYDRTTGRLQEVDWATNDEGEVVFQPIQNGTA
;
A
#
# COMPACT_ATOMS: atom_id res chain seq x y z
N LEU A 1 18.21 -1.32 -22.89
CA LEU A 1 16.94 -0.85 -22.30
C LEU A 1 17.28 -0.07 -21.03
N LYS A 2 16.89 1.20 -20.98
CA LYS A 2 16.97 2.00 -19.75
C LYS A 2 15.65 1.83 -19.01
N VAL A 3 15.72 1.35 -17.76
CA VAL A 3 14.56 1.20 -16.89
C VAL A 3 14.63 2.30 -15.84
N ASP A 4 13.58 3.08 -15.70
CA ASP A 4 13.49 4.16 -14.71
C ASP A 4 12.64 3.77 -13.48
N VAL A 5 11.68 2.86 -13.67
CA VAL A 5 10.77 2.38 -12.61
C VAL A 5 10.61 0.86 -12.69
N ILE A 6 10.63 0.21 -11.54
CA ILE A 6 10.30 -1.21 -11.35
C ILE A 6 9.07 -1.28 -10.45
N VAL A 7 8.04 -1.99 -10.87
CA VAL A 7 6.86 -2.30 -10.05
C VAL A 7 6.85 -3.78 -9.74
N LEU A 8 6.84 -4.14 -8.46
CA LEU A 8 6.76 -5.52 -7.98
C LEU A 8 5.40 -5.78 -7.33
N ASP A 9 4.51 -6.48 -8.03
CA ASP A 9 3.18 -6.87 -7.54
C ASP A 9 3.08 -8.41 -7.46
N HIS A 10 3.09 -8.99 -6.27
CA HIS A 10 3.40 -8.46 -4.94
C HIS A 10 4.59 -9.22 -4.33
N ILE A 11 5.22 -8.67 -3.31
CA ILE A 11 6.46 -9.20 -2.76
C ILE A 11 6.36 -10.64 -2.21
N THR A 12 5.20 -11.01 -1.64
CA THR A 12 4.99 -12.38 -1.13
C THR A 12 4.91 -13.40 -2.27
N ALA A 13 4.40 -13.04 -3.47
CA ALA A 13 4.44 -13.91 -4.64
C ALA A 13 5.87 -14.09 -5.16
N ALA A 14 6.66 -13.01 -5.17
CA ALA A 14 8.07 -13.09 -5.54
C ALA A 14 8.86 -13.96 -4.55
N ALA A 15 8.61 -13.83 -3.24
CA ALA A 15 9.22 -14.68 -2.22
C ALA A 15 8.85 -16.17 -2.41
N ALA A 16 7.58 -16.47 -2.67
CA ALA A 16 7.11 -17.84 -2.91
C ALA A 16 7.75 -18.45 -4.16
N GLY A 17 7.94 -17.66 -5.23
CA GLY A 17 8.63 -18.12 -6.44
C GLY A 17 10.09 -18.51 -6.19
N LEU A 18 10.76 -17.80 -5.29
CA LEU A 18 12.15 -18.12 -4.91
C LEU A 18 12.25 -19.34 -4.00
N MET A 19 11.23 -19.63 -3.19
CA MET A 19 11.18 -20.85 -2.36
C MET A 19 11.08 -22.11 -3.19
N GLY A 20 10.40 -22.08 -4.33
CA GLY A 20 10.26 -23.23 -5.23
C GLY A 20 11.53 -23.61 -6.00
N THR A 21 12.55 -22.77 -5.99
CA THR A 21 13.82 -23.00 -6.71
C THR A 21 14.98 -23.48 -5.82
N SER A 22 14.82 -23.48 -4.52
CA SER A 22 15.82 -23.98 -3.56
C SER A 22 15.33 -25.21 -2.81
N ASP A 23 16.21 -26.22 -2.74
CA ASP A 23 15.95 -27.55 -2.16
C ASP A 23 15.20 -27.57 -0.82
N LYS A 24 14.33 -28.51 -0.75
CA LYS A 24 13.60 -29.31 0.25
C LYS A 24 13.62 -29.00 1.76
N ASP A 25 14.36 -28.01 2.29
CA ASP A 25 14.60 -27.90 3.74
C ASP A 25 14.03 -26.68 4.44
N ILE A 26 13.07 -25.92 3.83
CA ILE A 26 12.52 -24.74 4.45
C ILE A 26 11.02 -24.90 4.71
N GLU A 27 10.67 -25.78 5.63
CA GLU A 27 9.32 -25.85 6.23
C GLU A 27 9.16 -24.76 7.28
N GLY A 28 8.22 -23.81 7.05
CA GLY A 28 7.73 -22.90 8.05
C GLY A 28 7.78 -21.42 7.66
N GLY A 29 6.88 -20.61 8.26
CA GLY A 29 6.78 -19.15 8.05
C GLY A 29 8.06 -18.36 8.35
N GLY A 30 9.10 -18.98 8.91
CA GLY A 30 10.43 -18.40 9.07
C GLY A 30 11.16 -18.15 7.75
N SER A 31 10.96 -19.00 6.76
CA SER A 31 11.59 -18.92 5.44
C SER A 31 11.08 -17.75 4.62
N GLU A 32 9.77 -17.58 4.50
CA GLU A 32 9.15 -16.48 3.76
C GLU A 32 9.65 -15.14 4.30
N ARG A 33 9.73 -15.01 5.63
CA ARG A 33 10.24 -13.81 6.28
C ARG A 33 11.69 -13.50 5.92
N ILE A 34 12.57 -14.50 5.96
CA ILE A 34 13.98 -14.34 5.62
C ILE A 34 14.16 -13.95 4.16
N ILE A 35 13.38 -14.57 3.26
CA ILE A 35 13.43 -14.25 1.84
C ILE A 35 12.95 -12.82 1.60
N ILE A 36 11.86 -12.39 2.22
CA ILE A 36 11.37 -11.01 2.13
C ILE A 36 12.42 -10.02 2.66
N ASP A 37 13.07 -10.33 3.80
CA ASP A 37 14.15 -9.49 4.34
C ASP A 37 15.31 -9.33 3.35
N THR A 38 15.70 -10.42 2.70
CA THR A 38 16.76 -10.43 1.70
C THR A 38 16.36 -9.66 0.46
N LEU A 39 15.15 -9.92 -0.08
CA LEU A 39 14.62 -9.18 -1.24
C LEU A 39 14.57 -7.68 -1.00
N MET A 40 14.09 -7.24 0.16
CA MET A 40 14.01 -5.84 0.50
C MET A 40 15.39 -5.16 0.53
N LYS A 41 16.41 -5.84 1.04
CA LYS A 41 17.79 -5.35 1.05
C LYS A 41 18.37 -5.27 -0.36
N GLU A 42 18.16 -6.29 -1.18
CA GLU A 42 18.64 -6.33 -2.56
C GLU A 42 17.96 -5.26 -3.43
N LEU A 43 16.63 -5.10 -3.33
CA LEU A 43 15.89 -4.07 -4.05
C LEU A 43 16.34 -2.66 -3.62
N ARG A 44 16.61 -2.46 -2.33
CA ARG A 44 17.17 -1.19 -1.84
C ARG A 44 18.57 -0.95 -2.41
N SER A 45 19.43 -1.96 -2.42
CA SER A 45 20.77 -1.90 -3.00
C SER A 45 20.73 -1.59 -4.49
N LEU A 46 19.83 -2.26 -5.23
CA LEU A 46 19.58 -2.03 -6.63
C LEU A 46 19.20 -0.56 -6.89
N ALA A 47 18.17 -0.06 -6.19
CA ALA A 47 17.71 1.31 -6.34
C ALA A 47 18.81 2.35 -6.09
N VAL A 48 19.65 2.14 -5.05
CA VAL A 48 20.74 3.05 -4.72
C VAL A 48 21.85 3.03 -5.80
N ARG A 49 22.19 1.84 -6.32
CA ARG A 49 23.26 1.70 -7.32
C ARG A 49 22.89 2.20 -8.70
N THR A 50 21.61 2.06 -9.07
CA THR A 50 21.15 2.33 -10.44
C THR A 50 20.37 3.62 -10.58
N GLY A 51 19.89 4.20 -9.48
CA GLY A 51 18.98 5.34 -9.48
C GLY A 51 17.54 5.00 -9.90
N VAL A 52 17.23 3.72 -10.08
CA VAL A 52 15.89 3.23 -10.43
C VAL A 52 14.93 3.43 -9.27
N HIS A 53 13.71 3.87 -9.55
CA HIS A 53 12.61 3.86 -8.59
C HIS A 53 12.02 2.46 -8.48
N VAL A 54 11.71 2.02 -7.25
CA VAL A 54 11.11 0.70 -7.00
C VAL A 54 9.85 0.85 -6.18
N ASP A 55 8.72 0.48 -6.78
CA ASP A 55 7.41 0.35 -6.13
C ASP A 55 7.15 -1.11 -5.79
N ILE A 56 6.72 -1.37 -4.55
CA ILE A 56 6.46 -2.71 -4.06
C ILE A 56 5.06 -2.77 -3.49
N VAL A 57 4.24 -3.68 -4.01
CA VAL A 57 2.93 -3.99 -3.44
C VAL A 57 3.11 -5.04 -2.35
N SER A 58 2.54 -4.78 -1.19
CA SER A 58 2.51 -5.70 -0.05
C SER A 58 1.09 -5.98 0.40
N GLN A 59 0.80 -7.24 0.72
CA GLN A 59 -0.46 -7.63 1.33
C GLN A 59 -0.47 -7.30 2.82
N LEU A 60 -1.68 -7.18 3.38
CA LEU A 60 -1.89 -7.04 4.81
C LEU A 60 -1.94 -8.42 5.49
N LYS A 61 -1.61 -8.46 6.77
CA LYS A 61 -1.82 -9.65 7.62
C LYS A 61 -3.33 -9.93 7.73
N LYS A 62 -3.66 -11.20 7.88
CA LYS A 62 -4.99 -11.57 8.39
C LYS A 62 -5.01 -11.26 9.89
N THR A 63 -5.90 -10.37 10.28
CA THR A 63 -6.13 -9.93 11.66
C THR A 63 -7.63 -9.85 11.92
N ASP A 64 -8.03 -9.52 13.13
CA ASP A 64 -9.44 -9.26 13.47
C ASP A 64 -9.93 -7.89 12.94
N LYS A 65 -9.06 -7.13 12.28
CA LYS A 65 -9.43 -5.85 11.66
C LYS A 65 -10.24 -6.06 10.40
N ALA A 66 -11.31 -5.31 10.27
CA ALA A 66 -12.19 -5.30 9.11
C ALA A 66 -11.72 -4.24 8.09
N TYR A 67 -10.56 -4.47 7.43
CA TYR A 67 -10.05 -3.53 6.42
C TYR A 67 -11.04 -3.25 5.29
N GLU A 68 -11.93 -4.19 5.01
CA GLU A 68 -12.99 -4.04 4.00
C GLU A 68 -14.13 -3.12 4.47
N GLU A 69 -14.19 -2.84 5.78
CA GLU A 69 -15.12 -1.92 6.44
C GLU A 69 -14.46 -0.60 6.83
N GLY A 70 -13.26 -0.32 6.29
CA GLY A 70 -12.56 0.94 6.47
C GLY A 70 -11.63 1.03 7.67
N ASP A 71 -11.35 -0.08 8.36
CA ASP A 71 -10.38 -0.09 9.46
C ASP A 71 -9.02 0.46 9.03
N ARG A 72 -8.49 1.35 9.85
CA ARG A 72 -7.23 2.04 9.59
C ARG A 72 -6.05 1.07 9.53
N ILE A 73 -5.28 1.18 8.45
CA ILE A 73 -4.04 0.44 8.24
C ILE A 73 -2.87 1.10 8.97
N THR A 74 -2.00 0.30 9.56
CA THR A 74 -0.76 0.73 10.21
C THR A 74 0.45 -0.04 9.66
N LEU A 75 1.66 0.41 9.98
CA LEU A 75 2.89 -0.30 9.59
C LEU A 75 2.97 -1.73 10.14
N GLN A 76 2.30 -2.01 11.25
CA GLN A 76 2.28 -3.34 11.87
C GLN A 76 1.39 -4.34 11.12
N ASP A 77 0.50 -3.85 10.27
CA ASP A 77 -0.45 -4.66 9.51
C ASP A 77 0.17 -5.24 8.22
N LEU A 78 1.39 -4.85 7.86
CA LEU A 78 2.10 -5.39 6.72
C LEU A 78 2.43 -6.88 6.92
N ARG A 79 2.06 -7.70 5.91
CA ARG A 79 2.29 -9.15 5.95
C ARG A 79 3.75 -9.47 5.60
N GLY A 80 4.37 -10.32 6.41
CA GLY A 80 5.70 -10.87 6.17
C GLY A 80 6.73 -10.33 7.15
N SER A 81 7.61 -9.47 6.72
CA SER A 81 8.77 -9.02 7.48
C SER A 81 8.67 -7.57 7.94
N GLY A 82 9.30 -7.27 9.09
CA GLY A 82 9.53 -5.89 9.54
C GLY A 82 10.36 -5.04 8.56
N ALA A 83 11.08 -5.68 7.61
CA ALA A 83 11.79 -4.98 6.56
C ALA A 83 10.84 -4.18 5.64
N LEU A 84 9.60 -4.63 5.45
CA LEU A 84 8.58 -3.91 4.69
C LEU A 84 8.23 -2.54 5.30
N ALA A 85 8.30 -2.42 6.61
CA ALA A 85 8.11 -1.14 7.30
C ALA A 85 9.43 -0.34 7.41
N SER A 86 10.57 -1.02 7.57
CA SER A 86 11.83 -0.36 7.92
C SER A 86 12.64 0.09 6.70
N VAL A 87 12.72 -0.71 5.63
CA VAL A 87 13.59 -0.46 4.47
C VAL A 87 13.09 0.66 3.54
N PRO A 88 11.80 0.73 3.15
CA PRO A 88 11.31 1.75 2.23
C PRO A 88 11.47 3.17 2.78
N ASN A 89 11.67 4.13 1.88
CA ASN A 89 11.64 5.54 2.23
C ASN A 89 10.21 6.04 2.50
N THR A 90 9.25 5.51 1.74
CA THR A 90 7.83 5.86 1.86
C THR A 90 7.01 4.57 1.93
N VAL A 91 5.99 4.56 2.78
CA VAL A 91 4.98 3.50 2.86
C VAL A 91 3.62 4.15 2.78
N ILE A 92 2.82 3.69 1.83
CA ILE A 92 1.49 4.21 1.54
C ILE A 92 0.49 3.08 1.75
N ALA A 93 -0.62 3.37 2.43
CA ALA A 93 -1.78 2.50 2.53
C ALA A 93 -2.90 3.02 1.62
N LEU A 94 -3.62 2.09 1.02
CA LEU A 94 -4.85 2.33 0.29
C LEU A 94 -6.00 1.77 1.12
N GLU A 95 -6.79 2.66 1.71
CA GLU A 95 -7.89 2.30 2.63
C GLU A 95 -9.23 2.55 1.94
N ARG A 96 -10.15 1.61 2.04
CA ARG A 96 -11.48 1.75 1.43
C ARG A 96 -12.52 0.96 2.21
N ASP A 97 -13.59 1.62 2.63
CA ASP A 97 -14.77 0.99 3.19
C ASP A 97 -15.71 0.54 2.05
N ARG A 98 -15.54 -0.70 1.61
CA ARG A 98 -16.32 -1.26 0.50
C ARG A 98 -17.76 -1.63 0.89
N GLN A 99 -18.05 -1.72 2.18
CA GLN A 99 -19.34 -2.12 2.72
C GLN A 99 -20.18 -0.92 3.17
N ASN A 100 -19.65 0.30 3.02
CA ASN A 100 -20.38 1.51 3.36
C ASN A 100 -21.71 1.61 2.61
N GLN A 101 -22.76 2.03 3.30
CA GLN A 101 -24.10 2.22 2.71
C GLN A 101 -24.12 3.38 1.70
N ASP A 102 -23.31 4.40 1.93
CA ASP A 102 -23.11 5.48 0.95
C ASP A 102 -22.19 4.99 -0.17
N GLN A 103 -22.73 4.95 -1.39
CA GLN A 103 -22.00 4.48 -2.57
C GLN A 103 -20.82 5.38 -2.95
N THR A 104 -20.86 6.66 -2.59
CA THR A 104 -19.72 7.56 -2.80
C THR A 104 -18.57 7.16 -1.89
N LEU A 105 -18.84 6.94 -0.61
CA LEU A 105 -17.85 6.47 0.36
C LEU A 105 -17.35 5.07 -0.01
N ALA A 106 -18.24 4.14 -0.36
CA ALA A 106 -17.89 2.80 -0.78
C ALA A 106 -17.02 2.75 -2.04
N ASN A 107 -17.03 3.79 -2.88
CA ASN A 107 -16.20 3.91 -4.08
C ASN A 107 -15.00 4.86 -3.89
N THR A 108 -14.79 5.42 -2.71
CA THR A 108 -13.66 6.30 -2.43
C THR A 108 -12.55 5.56 -1.71
N THR A 109 -11.33 5.70 -2.21
CA THR A 109 -10.11 5.14 -1.61
C THR A 109 -9.30 6.27 -1.00
N ILE A 110 -9.01 6.15 0.29
CA ILE A 110 -8.11 7.06 1.01
C ILE A 110 -6.68 6.64 0.76
N ILE A 111 -5.84 7.56 0.32
CA ILE A 111 -4.40 7.39 0.22
C ILE A 111 -3.78 7.92 1.50
N ARG A 112 -3.24 7.02 2.33
CA ARG A 112 -2.62 7.39 3.59
C ARG A 112 -1.12 7.13 3.56
N VAL A 113 -0.32 8.13 3.85
CA VAL A 113 1.12 7.97 4.08
C VAL A 113 1.32 7.46 5.50
N LEU A 114 1.80 6.21 5.62
CA LEU A 114 2.14 5.60 6.92
C LEU A 114 3.55 5.98 7.37
N LYS A 115 4.43 6.22 6.41
CA LYS A 115 5.83 6.59 6.63
C LYS A 115 6.34 7.42 5.47
N ASN A 116 7.08 8.48 5.78
CA ASN A 116 7.87 9.23 4.82
C ASN A 116 9.18 9.64 5.48
N ARG A 117 10.27 8.98 5.10
CA ARG A 117 11.59 9.21 5.70
C ARG A 117 12.19 10.56 5.30
N LEU A 118 11.80 11.08 4.14
CA LEU A 118 12.38 12.31 3.60
C LEU A 118 11.84 13.56 4.30
N THR A 119 10.54 13.56 4.61
CA THR A 119 9.85 14.73 5.18
C THR A 119 9.40 14.53 6.63
N GLY A 120 9.33 13.29 7.09
CA GLY A 120 8.76 12.91 8.39
C GLY A 120 7.23 13.03 8.45
N ARG A 121 6.57 13.52 7.40
CA ARG A 121 5.11 13.71 7.37
C ARG A 121 4.40 12.38 7.14
N ALA A 122 3.34 12.15 7.90
CA ALA A 122 2.43 11.03 7.76
C ALA A 122 0.98 11.52 7.89
N GLY A 123 0.02 10.74 7.42
CA GLY A 123 -1.40 11.07 7.45
C GLY A 123 -2.05 10.90 6.08
N ILE A 124 -3.27 11.40 5.92
CA ILE A 124 -3.99 11.34 4.65
C ILE A 124 -3.33 12.29 3.66
N ALA A 125 -3.02 11.77 2.48
CA ALA A 125 -2.42 12.53 1.39
C ALA A 125 -3.45 12.94 0.33
N SER A 126 -4.40 12.05 0.02
CA SER A 126 -5.43 12.29 -0.98
C SER A 126 -6.58 11.28 -0.79
N ALA A 127 -7.70 11.54 -1.45
CA ALA A 127 -8.79 10.59 -1.61
C ALA A 127 -9.18 10.49 -3.09
N LEU A 128 -9.40 9.26 -3.57
CA LEU A 128 -9.71 8.98 -4.96
C LEU A 128 -11.06 8.29 -5.07
N PHE A 129 -12.00 8.90 -5.75
CA PHE A 129 -13.27 8.30 -6.12
C PHE A 129 -13.12 7.47 -7.39
N TYR A 130 -13.61 6.24 -7.36
CA TYR A 130 -13.70 5.39 -8.54
C TYR A 130 -15.07 5.53 -9.19
N ASP A 131 -15.10 6.16 -10.36
CA ASP A 131 -16.30 6.25 -11.19
C ASP A 131 -16.50 4.93 -11.94
N ARG A 132 -17.52 4.17 -11.54
CA ARG A 132 -17.87 2.88 -12.16
C ARG A 132 -18.33 3.00 -13.60
N THR A 133 -18.86 4.17 -14.00
CA THR A 133 -19.37 4.39 -15.35
C THR A 133 -18.24 4.57 -16.34
N THR A 134 -17.22 5.31 -15.95
CA THR A 134 -16.07 5.64 -16.82
C THR A 134 -14.83 4.78 -16.54
N GLY A 135 -14.78 4.09 -15.41
CA GLY A 135 -13.62 3.34 -14.95
C GLY A 135 -12.45 4.23 -14.49
N ARG A 136 -12.68 5.51 -14.25
CA ARG A 136 -11.65 6.48 -13.90
C ARG A 136 -11.59 6.71 -12.40
N LEU A 137 -10.37 6.99 -11.92
CA LEU A 137 -10.11 7.53 -10.59
C LEU A 137 -10.10 9.07 -10.69
N GLN A 138 -10.81 9.73 -9.79
CA GLN A 138 -10.88 11.19 -9.68
C GLN A 138 -10.50 11.60 -8.27
N GLU A 139 -9.66 12.61 -8.13
CA GLU A 139 -9.36 13.17 -6.83
C GLU A 139 -10.60 13.88 -6.28
N VAL A 140 -10.89 13.66 -5.00
CA VAL A 140 -12.01 14.28 -4.31
C VAL A 140 -11.51 15.08 -3.12
N ASP A 141 -12.13 16.22 -2.88
CA ASP A 141 -11.86 17.03 -1.71
C ASP A 141 -12.33 16.31 -0.45
N TRP A 142 -11.55 16.40 0.59
CA TRP A 142 -11.81 15.80 1.88
C TRP A 142 -11.45 16.76 3.01
N ALA A 143 -12.11 16.60 4.13
CA ALA A 143 -11.79 17.28 5.38
C ALA A 143 -11.82 16.28 6.53
N THR A 144 -11.31 16.67 7.66
CA THR A 144 -11.47 15.91 8.90
C THR A 144 -12.48 16.66 9.76
N ASN A 145 -13.53 15.98 10.24
CA ASN A 145 -14.48 16.55 11.18
C ASN A 145 -13.85 16.69 12.59
N ASP A 146 -14.60 17.27 13.53
CA ASP A 146 -14.13 17.48 14.91
C ASP A 146 -13.85 16.16 15.66
N GLU A 147 -14.41 15.06 15.20
CA GLU A 147 -14.22 13.71 15.74
C GLU A 147 -13.01 13.01 15.10
N GLY A 148 -12.34 13.65 14.14
CA GLY A 148 -11.17 13.10 13.44
C GLY A 148 -11.51 12.14 12.30
N GLU A 149 -12.79 12.05 11.91
CA GLU A 149 -13.24 11.24 10.79
C GLU A 149 -13.08 11.97 9.46
N VAL A 150 -12.82 11.21 8.41
CA VAL A 150 -12.70 11.75 7.05
C VAL A 150 -14.09 12.00 6.47
N VAL A 151 -14.35 13.22 6.11
CA VAL A 151 -15.59 13.65 5.43
C VAL A 151 -15.24 14.10 4.03
N PHE A 152 -15.86 13.49 3.04
CA PHE A 152 -15.67 13.88 1.63
C PHE A 152 -16.64 15.00 1.26
N GLN A 153 -16.13 15.97 0.53
CA GLN A 153 -16.99 17.00 -0.06
C GLN A 153 -17.61 16.47 -1.37
N PRO A 154 -18.86 16.82 -1.66
CA PRO A 154 -19.47 16.42 -2.92
C PRO A 154 -18.60 16.89 -4.10
N ILE A 155 -18.36 15.98 -5.05
CA ILE A 155 -17.69 16.33 -6.31
C ILE A 155 -18.53 17.42 -6.95
N GLN A 156 -18.05 18.65 -6.94
CA GLN A 156 -18.65 19.71 -7.73
C GLN A 156 -18.34 19.34 -9.19
N ASN A 157 -19.32 18.72 -9.88
CA ASN A 157 -19.25 18.56 -11.31
C ASN A 157 -19.09 19.93 -11.91
N GLY A 158 -17.85 20.33 -12.20
CA GLY A 158 -17.57 21.53 -12.93
C GLY A 158 -18.36 21.47 -14.23
N THR A 159 -19.34 22.35 -14.34
CA THR A 159 -19.99 22.63 -15.63
C THR A 159 -18.89 23.03 -16.59
N ALA A 160 -18.66 22.16 -17.57
CA ALA A 160 -17.82 22.43 -18.73
C ALA A 160 -18.42 23.52 -19.59
#